data_1bee1b356a41b091e6087a84e4d31d88
#
_entry.id   1bee1b356a41b091e6087a84e4d31d88
#
_cell.length_a   1.000
_cell.length_b   1.000
_cell.length_c   1.000
_cell.angle_alpha   90.00
_cell.angle_beta   90.00
_cell.angle_gamma   90.00
#
_symmetry.space_group_name_H-M   'P 1'
#
loop_
_entity.id
_entity.type
_entity.pdbx_description
1 polymer ?
#
loop_
_entity_poly.entity_id
_entity_poly.type
_entity_poly.pdbx_seq_one_letter_code
_entity_poly.pdbx_strand_id
1 'polypeptide(L)'
;MGSLKMIEKGNPAEDTRLFRRCLGFFGTGVAVITTRHHGKNAGATVNSVASVSLEPPLVLWSISRTSRSFDIFQNAEGFVINILAKNQVDLSRHFASPAPDKFAQIATTPGWNDIPTIDGALAHIECQSENSYDGGDHVIKVGRALNVCTFEGDPLMFVQGRYAVAVDHPGMRVRPEVPKHTEDRWEPVPNSMISLITRVNRLLLQK
;
A
#
# COMPACT_ATOMS: atom_id res chain seq x y z
N MET A 1 -35.18 0.82 -2.20
CA MET A 1 -33.83 1.26 -2.55
C MET A 1 -33.96 2.50 -3.43
N GLY A 2 -33.50 3.68 -2.96
CA GLY A 2 -33.49 4.90 -3.78
C GLY A 2 -32.47 4.77 -4.91
N SER A 3 -32.82 5.15 -6.16
CA SER A 3 -31.87 5.19 -7.25
C SER A 3 -30.86 6.31 -7.02
N LEU A 4 -29.55 6.02 -7.26
CA LEU A 4 -28.51 7.04 -7.24
C LEU A 4 -28.73 8.02 -8.40
N LYS A 5 -28.60 9.32 -8.13
CA LYS A 5 -28.67 10.37 -9.17
C LYS A 5 -27.27 10.52 -9.79
N MET A 6 -27.20 10.43 -11.12
CA MET A 6 -25.96 10.72 -11.85
C MET A 6 -25.62 12.20 -11.68
N ILE A 7 -24.36 12.49 -11.29
CA ILE A 7 -23.87 13.86 -11.06
C ILE A 7 -23.05 14.33 -12.27
N GLU A 8 -22.18 13.48 -12.80
CA GLU A 8 -21.24 13.82 -13.88
C GLU A 8 -21.05 12.63 -14.83
N LYS A 9 -20.77 12.96 -16.11
CA LYS A 9 -20.42 11.99 -17.15
C LYS A 9 -19.47 12.67 -18.13
N GLY A 10 -18.44 11.96 -18.57
CA GLY A 10 -17.48 12.50 -19.55
C GLY A 10 -16.45 11.46 -20.02
N ASN A 11 -15.62 11.87 -20.97
CA ASN A 11 -14.51 11.07 -21.47
C ASN A 11 -13.27 11.33 -20.60
N PRO A 12 -12.65 10.32 -19.98
CA PRO A 12 -11.47 10.48 -19.13
C PRO A 12 -10.24 11.04 -19.88
N ALA A 13 -10.16 10.86 -21.20
CA ALA A 13 -9.07 11.44 -22.00
C ALA A 13 -9.21 12.96 -22.16
N GLU A 14 -10.42 13.50 -22.06
CA GLU A 14 -10.72 14.93 -22.18
C GLU A 14 -10.82 15.61 -20.80
N ASP A 15 -11.24 14.88 -19.77
CA ASP A 15 -11.34 15.38 -18.38
C ASP A 15 -10.65 14.45 -17.38
N THR A 16 -9.36 14.66 -17.19
CA THR A 16 -8.56 13.91 -16.20
C THR A 16 -8.99 14.20 -14.75
N ARG A 17 -9.67 15.33 -14.49
CA ARG A 17 -10.18 15.67 -13.14
C ARG A 17 -11.40 14.82 -12.83
N LEU A 18 -12.31 14.64 -13.80
CA LEU A 18 -13.44 13.73 -13.66
C LEU A 18 -12.95 12.30 -13.41
N PHE A 19 -11.96 11.85 -14.19
CA PHE A 19 -11.37 10.53 -13.99
C PHE A 19 -10.81 10.34 -12.57
N ARG A 20 -10.04 11.32 -12.08
CA ARG A 20 -9.52 11.29 -10.68
C ARG A 20 -10.63 11.29 -9.63
N ARG A 21 -11.73 12.04 -9.86
CA ARG A 21 -12.89 12.00 -8.94
C ARG A 21 -13.54 10.63 -8.91
N CYS A 22 -13.72 9.99 -10.06
CA CYS A 22 -14.24 8.63 -10.14
C CYS A 22 -13.35 7.63 -9.39
N LEU A 23 -12.04 7.65 -9.64
CA LEU A 23 -11.08 6.80 -8.92
C LEU A 23 -11.08 7.10 -7.41
N GLY A 24 -11.34 8.34 -7.01
CA GLY A 24 -11.40 8.75 -5.61
C GLY A 24 -12.51 8.08 -4.80
N PHE A 25 -13.56 7.55 -5.42
CA PHE A 25 -14.58 6.74 -4.73
C PHE A 25 -14.06 5.38 -4.29
N PHE A 26 -12.98 4.90 -4.90
CA PHE A 26 -12.30 3.69 -4.47
C PHE A 26 -11.37 4.02 -3.30
N GLY A 27 -11.89 3.83 -2.07
CA GLY A 27 -11.11 4.05 -0.86
C GLY A 27 -9.93 3.07 -0.77
N THR A 28 -8.76 3.59 -0.46
CA THR A 28 -7.52 2.81 -0.37
C THR A 28 -6.85 3.00 0.98
N GLY A 29 -5.98 2.08 1.38
CA GLY A 29 -4.96 2.35 2.38
C GLY A 29 -3.92 3.36 1.87
N VAL A 30 -3.13 3.87 2.79
CA VAL A 30 -1.97 4.74 2.49
C VAL A 30 -0.71 4.01 2.92
N ALA A 31 0.29 3.98 2.04
CA ALA A 31 1.58 3.42 2.34
C ALA A 31 2.72 4.38 1.96
N VAL A 32 3.86 4.25 2.64
CA VAL A 32 5.13 4.79 2.18
C VAL A 32 5.97 3.62 1.66
N ILE A 33 6.36 3.69 0.40
CA ILE A 33 7.33 2.76 -0.15
C ILE A 33 8.72 3.33 0.13
N THR A 34 9.58 2.51 0.71
CA THR A 34 10.98 2.85 0.94
C THR A 34 11.90 1.92 0.16
N THR A 35 13.06 2.41 -0.23
CA THR A 35 14.08 1.63 -0.91
C THR A 35 15.46 2.20 -0.64
N ARG A 36 16.49 1.42 -0.99
CA ARG A 36 17.90 1.80 -0.93
C ARG A 36 18.63 1.36 -2.19
N HIS A 37 19.40 2.26 -2.79
CA HIS A 37 20.23 1.96 -3.94
C HIS A 37 21.52 2.76 -3.87
N HIS A 38 22.68 2.08 -4.00
CA HIS A 38 24.02 2.69 -3.87
C HIS A 38 24.18 3.59 -2.63
N GLY A 39 23.68 3.11 -1.47
CA GLY A 39 23.80 3.82 -0.20
C GLY A 39 22.80 4.99 -0.02
N LYS A 40 21.99 5.31 -1.04
CA LYS A 40 20.96 6.36 -0.99
C LYS A 40 19.59 5.78 -0.69
N ASN A 41 18.94 6.30 0.34
CA ASN A 41 17.56 5.96 0.65
C ASN A 41 16.60 6.80 -0.19
N ALA A 42 15.49 6.20 -0.61
CA ALA A 42 14.38 6.90 -1.24
C ALA A 42 13.05 6.46 -0.63
N GLY A 43 12.08 7.38 -0.61
CA GLY A 43 10.75 7.11 -0.10
C GLY A 43 9.68 7.88 -0.87
N ALA A 44 8.53 7.26 -1.05
CA ALA A 44 7.37 7.86 -1.72
C ALA A 44 6.07 7.40 -1.09
N THR A 45 5.16 8.33 -0.83
CA THR A 45 3.79 7.99 -0.43
C THR A 45 2.99 7.54 -1.63
N VAL A 46 2.30 6.43 -1.47
CA VAL A 46 1.43 5.84 -2.50
C VAL A 46 0.12 5.34 -1.88
N ASN A 47 -0.88 5.21 -2.75
CA ASN A 47 -2.14 4.53 -2.45
C ASN A 47 -2.48 3.48 -3.53
N SER A 48 -1.50 3.10 -4.34
CA SER A 48 -1.64 2.17 -5.46
C SER A 48 -1.20 0.73 -5.12
N VAL A 49 -1.00 0.42 -3.84
CA VAL A 49 -0.61 -0.93 -3.41
C VAL A 49 -1.76 -1.90 -3.61
N ALA A 50 -1.47 -3.05 -4.22
CA ALA A 50 -2.41 -4.15 -4.33
C ALA A 50 -1.69 -5.51 -4.23
N SER A 51 -2.42 -6.53 -3.73
CA SER A 51 -1.99 -7.92 -3.80
C SER A 51 -2.10 -8.44 -5.24
N VAL A 52 -1.16 -9.28 -5.66
CA VAL A 52 -1.14 -9.92 -6.98
C VAL A 52 -1.35 -11.42 -6.85
N SER A 53 -0.58 -12.08 -5.97
CA SER A 53 -0.60 -13.54 -5.81
C SER A 53 -0.23 -13.91 -4.38
N LEU A 54 -0.69 -15.05 -3.91
CA LEU A 54 -0.27 -15.64 -2.64
C LEU A 54 0.78 -16.73 -2.87
N GLU A 55 0.81 -17.36 -4.04
CA GLU A 55 1.79 -18.37 -4.39
C GLU A 55 2.22 -18.18 -5.86
N PRO A 56 3.42 -17.62 -6.06
CA PRO A 56 4.31 -16.99 -5.09
C PRO A 56 3.68 -15.72 -4.47
N PRO A 57 4.14 -15.26 -3.29
CA PRO A 57 3.60 -14.07 -2.64
C PRO A 57 4.06 -12.81 -3.38
N LEU A 58 3.18 -12.21 -4.16
CA LEU A 58 3.47 -11.03 -4.98
C LEU A 58 2.55 -9.86 -4.62
N VAL A 59 3.12 -8.68 -4.63
CA VAL A 59 2.44 -7.40 -4.47
C VAL A 59 2.83 -6.44 -5.57
N LEU A 60 1.97 -5.47 -5.86
CA LEU A 60 2.30 -4.39 -6.80
C LEU A 60 2.07 -3.01 -6.18
N TRP A 61 2.71 -2.02 -6.77
CA TRP A 61 2.47 -0.59 -6.59
C TRP A 61 2.94 0.18 -7.83
N SER A 62 2.61 1.45 -7.93
CA SER A 62 2.97 2.26 -9.09
C SER A 62 3.73 3.52 -8.69
N ILE A 63 4.76 3.88 -9.48
CA ILE A 63 5.54 5.10 -9.32
C ILE A 63 5.43 5.98 -10.57
N SER A 64 5.19 7.28 -10.38
CA SER A 64 5.22 8.25 -11.48
C SER A 64 6.61 8.36 -12.08
N ARG A 65 6.72 8.41 -13.41
CA ARG A 65 7.97 8.66 -14.14
C ARG A 65 8.58 10.03 -13.84
N THR A 66 7.76 10.98 -13.37
CA THR A 66 8.21 12.32 -12.94
C THR A 66 8.62 12.40 -11.47
N SER A 67 8.55 11.28 -10.73
CA SER A 67 9.02 11.24 -9.35
C SER A 67 10.52 11.51 -9.27
N ARG A 68 10.94 12.38 -8.35
CA ARG A 68 12.37 12.65 -8.09
C ARG A 68 13.15 11.40 -7.63
N SER A 69 12.46 10.42 -7.09
CA SER A 69 13.04 9.17 -6.63
C SER A 69 12.91 8.04 -7.67
N PHE A 70 12.42 8.35 -8.88
CA PHE A 70 12.13 7.35 -9.90
C PHE A 70 13.34 6.46 -10.19
N ASP A 71 14.50 7.05 -10.48
CA ASP A 71 15.70 6.32 -10.85
C ASP A 71 16.22 5.40 -9.73
N ILE A 72 16.07 5.85 -8.45
CA ILE A 72 16.46 5.02 -7.31
C ILE A 72 15.53 3.80 -7.23
N PHE A 73 14.21 3.99 -7.31
CA PHE A 73 13.24 2.89 -7.28
C PHE A 73 13.36 1.96 -8.50
N GLN A 74 13.71 2.52 -9.66
CA GLN A 74 13.83 1.73 -10.89
C GLN A 74 14.97 0.75 -10.82
N ASN A 75 16.10 1.13 -10.19
CA ASN A 75 17.34 0.36 -10.17
C ASN A 75 17.58 -0.39 -8.85
N ALA A 76 16.70 -0.23 -7.86
CA ALA A 76 16.83 -0.90 -6.56
C ALA A 76 16.49 -2.39 -6.66
N GLU A 77 17.23 -3.21 -5.90
CA GLU A 77 17.02 -4.67 -5.81
C GLU A 77 15.73 -5.03 -5.09
N GLY A 78 15.17 -4.10 -4.30
CA GLY A 78 13.94 -4.31 -3.57
C GLY A 78 13.39 -3.05 -2.95
N PHE A 79 12.29 -3.21 -2.23
CA PHE A 79 11.58 -2.14 -1.54
C PHE A 79 10.83 -2.66 -0.33
N VAL A 80 10.47 -1.76 0.58
CA VAL A 80 9.57 -2.06 1.69
C VAL A 80 8.28 -1.27 1.54
N ILE A 81 7.15 -1.93 1.70
CA ILE A 81 5.84 -1.29 1.81
C ILE A 81 5.57 -1.06 3.29
N ASN A 82 5.54 0.20 3.72
CA ASN A 82 5.19 0.58 5.09
C ASN A 82 3.73 1.05 5.09
N ILE A 83 2.80 0.23 5.60
CA ILE A 83 1.37 0.58 5.68
C ILE A 83 1.18 1.53 6.87
N LEU A 84 0.67 2.73 6.61
CA LEU A 84 0.60 3.77 7.61
C LEU A 84 -0.57 3.60 8.59
N ALA A 85 -0.30 3.94 9.87
CA ALA A 85 -1.29 4.06 10.92
C ALA A 85 -2.10 5.36 10.77
N LYS A 86 -3.31 5.38 11.31
CA LYS A 86 -4.25 6.53 11.25
C LYS A 86 -3.68 7.87 11.74
N ASN A 87 -2.72 7.84 12.65
CA ASN A 87 -2.04 9.02 13.21
C ASN A 87 -0.83 9.49 12.38
N GLN A 88 -0.50 8.82 11.26
CA GLN A 88 0.68 9.13 10.44
C GLN A 88 0.35 10.00 9.21
N VAL A 89 -0.64 10.89 9.29
CA VAL A 89 -0.99 11.82 8.20
C VAL A 89 0.18 12.71 7.81
N ASP A 90 0.91 13.25 8.79
CA ASP A 90 2.03 14.17 8.52
C ASP A 90 3.21 13.42 7.91
N LEU A 91 3.45 12.18 8.31
CA LEU A 91 4.43 11.31 7.66
C LEU A 91 4.07 11.05 6.19
N SER A 92 2.80 10.75 5.92
CA SER A 92 2.29 10.60 4.56
C SER A 92 2.54 11.84 3.71
N ARG A 93 2.22 13.03 4.22
CA ARG A 93 2.46 14.31 3.54
C ARG A 93 3.94 14.56 3.31
N HIS A 94 4.77 14.25 4.31
CA HIS A 94 6.21 14.41 4.23
C HIS A 94 6.81 13.58 3.07
N PHE A 95 6.48 12.30 2.97
CA PHE A 95 6.95 11.44 1.88
C PHE A 95 6.31 11.73 0.52
N ALA A 96 5.15 12.40 0.48
CA ALA A 96 4.55 12.93 -0.74
C ALA A 96 5.20 14.25 -1.21
N SER A 97 5.92 14.96 -0.33
CA SER A 97 6.54 16.26 -0.63
C SER A 97 7.80 16.13 -1.49
N PRO A 98 8.27 17.24 -2.10
CA PRO A 98 9.53 17.28 -2.83
C PRO A 98 10.77 17.48 -1.93
N ALA A 99 10.71 17.21 -0.63
CA ALA A 99 11.82 17.40 0.31
C ALA A 99 13.10 16.70 -0.19
N PRO A 100 14.29 17.35 -0.08
CA PRO A 100 15.55 16.79 -0.58
C PRO A 100 16.04 15.60 0.23
N ASP A 101 15.85 15.63 1.54
CA ASP A 101 16.14 14.51 2.46
C ASP A 101 14.86 14.15 3.23
N LYS A 102 14.21 13.11 2.77
CA LYS A 102 12.96 12.63 3.38
C LYS A 102 13.18 11.77 4.62
N PHE A 103 14.41 11.34 4.89
CA PHE A 103 14.71 10.49 6.02
C PHE A 103 15.30 11.26 7.23
N ALA A 104 15.67 12.52 7.03
CA ALA A 104 16.07 13.37 8.14
C ALA A 104 14.93 13.43 9.18
N GLN A 105 15.24 13.10 10.43
CA GLN A 105 14.30 13.10 11.57
C GLN A 105 13.17 12.05 11.51
N ILE A 106 13.22 11.11 10.56
CA ILE A 106 12.29 9.99 10.53
C ILE A 106 12.94 8.78 11.19
N ALA A 107 12.30 8.27 12.23
CA ALA A 107 12.72 7.05 12.89
C ALA A 107 12.52 5.85 11.95
N THR A 108 13.59 5.10 11.72
CA THR A 108 13.60 3.93 10.84
C THR A 108 14.48 2.84 11.41
N THR A 109 14.10 1.60 11.17
CA THR A 109 14.89 0.41 11.48
C THR A 109 15.37 -0.22 10.15
N PRO A 110 16.61 -0.72 10.05
CA PRO A 110 17.06 -1.45 8.87
C PRO A 110 16.24 -2.74 8.67
N GLY A 111 15.64 -2.91 7.50
CA GLY A 111 15.01 -4.14 7.04
C GLY A 111 15.92 -4.94 6.12
N TRP A 112 15.32 -5.80 5.30
CA TRP A 112 16.04 -6.60 4.32
C TRP A 112 16.90 -5.71 3.40
N ASN A 113 18.16 -6.10 3.23
CA ASN A 113 19.17 -5.39 2.41
C ASN A 113 19.37 -3.92 2.85
N ASP A 114 19.30 -3.66 4.17
CA ASP A 114 19.41 -2.32 4.77
C ASP A 114 18.38 -1.29 4.24
N ILE A 115 17.31 -1.74 3.62
CA ILE A 115 16.21 -0.86 3.21
C ILE A 115 15.47 -0.37 4.46
N PRO A 116 15.29 0.95 4.66
CA PRO A 116 14.67 1.45 5.88
C PRO A 116 13.19 1.04 5.97
N THR A 117 12.80 0.44 7.09
CA THR A 117 11.41 0.32 7.54
C THR A 117 11.06 1.53 8.39
N ILE A 118 9.84 2.06 8.27
CA ILE A 118 9.40 3.24 9.01
C ILE A 118 8.80 2.83 10.35
N ASP A 119 9.37 3.32 11.44
CA ASP A 119 8.89 3.01 12.77
C ASP A 119 7.46 3.53 13.00
N GLY A 120 6.65 2.73 13.70
CA GLY A 120 5.25 3.06 13.98
C GLY A 120 4.27 2.84 12.82
N ALA A 121 4.70 2.32 11.68
CA ALA A 121 3.78 1.83 10.65
C ALA A 121 3.04 0.58 11.14
N LEU A 122 1.82 0.32 10.63
CA LEU A 122 1.00 -0.83 11.01
C LEU A 122 1.50 -2.15 10.47
N ALA A 123 2.18 -2.11 9.33
CA ALA A 123 2.76 -3.31 8.75
C ALA A 123 3.94 -2.94 7.86
N HIS A 124 4.90 -3.85 7.77
CA HIS A 124 5.97 -3.82 6.81
C HIS A 124 5.88 -5.07 5.93
N ILE A 125 6.02 -4.88 4.61
CA ILE A 125 6.16 -5.96 3.64
C ILE A 125 7.48 -5.70 2.93
N GLU A 126 8.49 -6.50 3.25
CA GLU A 126 9.82 -6.42 2.65
C GLU A 126 9.83 -7.23 1.35
N CYS A 127 10.17 -6.60 0.26
CA CYS A 127 10.04 -7.18 -1.06
C CYS A 127 11.36 -7.13 -1.85
N GLN A 128 11.67 -8.23 -2.51
CA GLN A 128 12.61 -8.23 -3.63
C GLN A 128 11.89 -7.77 -4.90
N SER A 129 12.52 -6.90 -5.70
CA SER A 129 11.98 -6.50 -7.00
C SER A 129 11.88 -7.70 -7.93
N GLU A 130 10.69 -7.97 -8.46
CA GLU A 130 10.44 -9.12 -9.36
C GLU A 130 10.33 -8.67 -10.81
N ASN A 131 9.41 -7.73 -11.09
CA ASN A 131 9.13 -7.23 -12.43
C ASN A 131 8.76 -5.74 -12.40
N SER A 132 8.89 -5.11 -13.57
CA SER A 132 8.39 -3.76 -13.81
C SER A 132 7.67 -3.71 -15.16
N TYR A 133 6.52 -3.05 -15.18
CA TYR A 133 5.69 -2.93 -16.39
C TYR A 133 5.38 -1.47 -16.67
N ASP A 134 5.33 -1.13 -17.95
CA ASP A 134 4.90 0.20 -18.38
C ASP A 134 3.41 0.41 -18.09
N GLY A 135 3.08 1.52 -17.43
CA GLY A 135 1.72 1.93 -17.07
C GLY A 135 1.43 3.38 -17.47
N GLY A 136 1.83 3.78 -18.67
CA GLY A 136 1.63 5.15 -19.16
C GLY A 136 2.60 6.15 -18.50
N ASP A 137 2.07 7.13 -17.76
CA ASP A 137 2.86 8.11 -17.00
C ASP A 137 3.45 7.53 -15.69
N HIS A 138 3.16 6.27 -15.40
CA HIS A 138 3.69 5.49 -14.27
C HIS A 138 4.43 4.23 -14.74
N VAL A 139 5.18 3.64 -13.82
CA VAL A 139 5.69 2.27 -13.92
C VAL A 139 5.07 1.46 -12.79
N ILE A 140 4.53 0.28 -13.14
CA ILE A 140 4.03 -0.69 -12.18
C ILE A 140 5.21 -1.54 -11.72
N LYS A 141 5.47 -1.56 -10.42
CA LYS A 141 6.50 -2.36 -9.79
C LYS A 141 5.87 -3.57 -9.13
N VAL A 142 6.34 -4.75 -9.44
CA VAL A 142 5.96 -6.00 -8.79
C VAL A 142 7.09 -6.47 -7.90
N GLY A 143 6.78 -6.82 -6.66
CA GLY A 143 7.75 -7.37 -5.71
C GLY A 143 7.28 -8.69 -5.14
N ARG A 144 8.25 -9.58 -4.92
CA ARG A 144 8.08 -10.81 -4.16
C ARG A 144 8.26 -10.50 -2.68
N ALA A 145 7.22 -10.72 -1.89
CA ALA A 145 7.31 -10.55 -0.45
C ALA A 145 8.22 -11.62 0.15
N LEU A 146 9.20 -11.16 0.94
CA LEU A 146 10.18 -12.00 1.63
C LEU A 146 9.87 -12.12 3.12
N ASN A 147 9.56 -10.98 3.75
CA ASN A 147 9.21 -10.88 5.15
C ASN A 147 8.00 -9.97 5.33
N VAL A 148 7.20 -10.24 6.34
CA VAL A 148 6.08 -9.38 6.74
C VAL A 148 6.05 -9.27 8.27
N CYS A 149 5.69 -8.09 8.77
CA CYS A 149 5.33 -7.90 10.17
C CYS A 149 4.12 -6.98 10.28
N THR A 150 3.36 -7.15 11.36
CA THR A 150 2.16 -6.36 11.64
C THR A 150 2.14 -5.87 13.07
N PHE A 151 1.53 -4.73 13.31
CA PHE A 151 1.40 -4.09 14.61
C PHE A 151 -0.06 -3.75 14.90
N GLU A 152 -0.41 -3.54 16.15
CA GLU A 152 -1.76 -3.15 16.54
C GLU A 152 -2.07 -1.71 16.13
N GLY A 153 -3.27 -1.45 15.65
CA GLY A 153 -3.77 -0.13 15.31
C GLY A 153 -4.78 -0.11 14.17
N ASP A 154 -5.17 1.10 13.77
CA ASP A 154 -6.09 1.33 12.66
C ASP A 154 -5.36 1.94 11.47
N PRO A 155 -5.68 1.53 10.23
CA PRO A 155 -5.00 2.02 9.04
C PRO A 155 -5.40 3.46 8.69
N LEU A 156 -4.44 4.20 8.14
CA LEU A 156 -4.71 5.45 7.45
C LEU A 156 -5.35 5.14 6.10
N MET A 157 -6.51 5.73 5.86
CA MET A 157 -7.25 5.59 4.61
C MET A 157 -7.19 6.86 3.77
N PHE A 158 -7.38 6.70 2.46
CA PHE A 158 -7.53 7.81 1.53
C PHE A 158 -8.73 7.58 0.63
N VAL A 159 -9.70 8.50 0.65
CA VAL A 159 -10.93 8.41 -0.12
C VAL A 159 -11.39 9.80 -0.55
N GLN A 160 -11.80 9.95 -1.80
CA GLN A 160 -12.28 11.21 -2.37
C GLN A 160 -11.31 12.40 -2.15
N GLY A 161 -10.00 12.14 -2.27
CA GLY A 161 -8.97 13.16 -2.11
C GLY A 161 -8.70 13.57 -0.64
N ARG A 162 -9.19 12.82 0.35
CA ARG A 162 -9.07 13.13 1.78
C ARG A 162 -8.53 11.95 2.56
N TYR A 163 -7.77 12.24 3.61
CA TYR A 163 -7.46 11.23 4.62
C TYR A 163 -8.72 10.87 5.41
N ALA A 164 -8.86 9.60 5.74
CA ALA A 164 -9.98 9.05 6.47
C ALA A 164 -9.49 7.97 7.45
N VAL A 165 -10.38 7.53 8.31
CA VAL A 165 -10.18 6.38 9.20
C VAL A 165 -11.20 5.31 8.85
N ALA A 166 -10.80 4.04 8.97
CA ALA A 166 -11.71 2.94 8.84
C ALA A 166 -12.64 2.88 10.07
N VAL A 167 -13.92 2.67 9.81
CA VAL A 167 -14.91 2.37 10.85
C VAL A 167 -15.61 1.06 10.47
N ASP A 168 -15.98 0.26 11.47
CA ASP A 168 -16.66 -1.00 11.20
C ASP A 168 -18.05 -0.72 10.59
N HIS A 169 -18.39 -1.52 9.57
CA HIS A 169 -19.73 -1.43 8.98
C HIS A 169 -20.79 -1.83 10.04
N PRO A 170 -21.91 -1.09 10.20
CA PRO A 170 -22.91 -1.36 11.24
C PRO A 170 -23.49 -2.78 11.24
N GLY A 171 -23.42 -3.48 10.10
CA GLY A 171 -23.84 -4.87 9.95
C GLY A 171 -22.75 -5.92 10.31
N MET A 172 -21.54 -5.49 10.67
CA MET A 172 -20.43 -6.38 11.06
C MET A 172 -20.30 -6.35 12.57
N ARG A 173 -20.63 -7.43 13.25
CA ARG A 173 -20.72 -7.47 14.72
C ARG A 173 -19.39 -7.69 15.46
N VAL A 174 -18.32 -8.13 14.80
CA VAL A 174 -17.03 -8.42 15.47
C VAL A 174 -15.87 -8.31 14.47
N ARG A 175 -14.84 -7.53 14.80
CA ARG A 175 -13.51 -7.75 14.18
C ARG A 175 -13.03 -9.14 14.62
N PRO A 176 -12.56 -10.00 13.72
CA PRO A 176 -11.88 -11.21 14.15
C PRO A 176 -10.72 -10.78 15.06
N GLU A 177 -10.66 -11.34 16.28
CA GLU A 177 -9.50 -11.14 17.14
C GLU A 177 -8.27 -11.59 16.35
N VAL A 178 -7.33 -10.67 16.16
CA VAL A 178 -6.01 -11.04 15.65
C VAL A 178 -5.41 -11.98 16.70
N PRO A 179 -5.08 -13.23 16.37
CA PRO A 179 -4.48 -14.13 17.33
C PRO A 179 -3.27 -13.44 17.95
N LYS A 180 -3.25 -13.29 19.28
CA LYS A 180 -2.03 -12.85 19.98
C LYS A 180 -1.02 -13.96 19.76
N HIS A 181 -0.05 -13.71 18.89
CA HIS A 181 1.09 -14.61 18.76
C HIS A 181 1.82 -14.63 20.11
N THR A 182 1.72 -15.75 20.80
CA THR A 182 2.65 -16.09 21.86
C THR A 182 4.03 -16.19 21.21
N GLU A 183 4.99 -15.52 21.82
CA GLU A 183 6.40 -15.52 21.43
C GLU A 183 6.86 -16.94 21.05
N ASP A 184 7.61 -17.07 19.95
CA ASP A 184 8.44 -18.24 19.56
C ASP A 184 7.91 -19.30 18.57
N ARG A 185 6.79 -19.14 17.88
CA ARG A 185 6.57 -20.00 16.68
C ARG A 185 5.79 -19.29 15.61
N TRP A 186 6.49 -19.01 14.50
CA TRP A 186 5.83 -18.75 13.22
C TRP A 186 5.17 -20.07 12.76
N GLU A 187 3.87 -20.19 12.94
CA GLU A 187 3.09 -21.24 12.28
C GLU A 187 2.41 -20.65 11.06
N PRO A 188 2.47 -21.33 9.89
CA PRO A 188 1.80 -20.86 8.70
C PRO A 188 0.30 -20.70 8.97
N VAL A 189 -0.27 -19.58 8.49
CA VAL A 189 -1.70 -19.26 8.61
C VAL A 189 -2.52 -20.48 8.17
N PRO A 190 -3.45 -20.99 8.98
CA PRO A 190 -4.24 -22.18 8.61
C PRO A 190 -4.96 -21.98 7.26
N ASN A 191 -4.94 -22.99 6.42
CA ASN A 191 -5.60 -22.98 5.09
C ASN A 191 -7.08 -22.54 5.12
N SER A 192 -7.75 -22.60 6.27
CA SER A 192 -9.11 -22.10 6.48
C SER A 192 -9.25 -20.58 6.32
N MET A 193 -8.24 -19.77 6.69
CA MET A 193 -8.25 -18.32 6.45
C MET A 193 -7.93 -17.97 5.01
N ILE A 194 -7.04 -18.72 4.37
CA ILE A 194 -6.73 -18.57 2.93
C ILE A 194 -7.98 -18.87 2.10
N SER A 195 -8.81 -19.86 2.52
CA SER A 195 -10.06 -20.20 1.84
C SER A 195 -11.11 -19.10 1.90
N LEU A 196 -11.11 -18.27 2.94
CA LEU A 196 -12.05 -17.15 3.08
C LEU A 196 -11.73 -16.02 2.11
N ILE A 197 -10.45 -15.65 1.99
CA ILE A 197 -9.98 -14.63 1.03
C ILE A 197 -10.19 -15.11 -0.41
N THR A 198 -9.92 -16.39 -0.68
CA THR A 198 -10.14 -16.99 -2.00
C THR A 198 -11.63 -17.09 -2.34
N ARG A 199 -12.51 -17.35 -1.37
CA ARG A 199 -13.97 -17.33 -1.56
C ARG A 199 -14.50 -15.93 -1.85
N VAL A 200 -14.03 -14.90 -1.15
CA VAL A 200 -14.42 -13.51 -1.40
C VAL A 200 -13.98 -13.08 -2.79
N ASN A 201 -12.75 -13.36 -3.20
CA ASN A 201 -12.26 -13.07 -4.54
C ASN A 201 -12.99 -13.86 -5.62
N ARG A 202 -13.36 -15.11 -5.36
CA ARG A 202 -14.13 -15.93 -6.32
C ARG A 202 -15.59 -15.44 -6.48
N LEU A 203 -16.20 -14.92 -5.43
CA LEU A 203 -17.54 -14.33 -5.47
C LEU A 203 -17.57 -12.96 -6.17
N LEU A 204 -16.45 -12.23 -6.17
CA LEU A 204 -16.31 -10.96 -6.88
C LEU A 204 -16.02 -11.15 -8.39
N LEU A 205 -15.48 -12.30 -8.80
CA LEU A 205 -15.14 -12.61 -10.19
C LEU A 205 -16.25 -13.40 -10.93
N GLN A 206 -17.34 -13.78 -10.27
CA GLN A 206 -18.47 -14.50 -10.87
C GLN A 206 -19.72 -13.62 -11.06
N LYS A 207 -19.58 -12.33 -11.04
CA LYS A 207 -20.59 -11.34 -11.48
C LYS A 207 -19.94 -10.44 -12.56
#